data_03838b01b2eb239c643cf4c9c9d0e2ed
#
_entry.id   03838b01b2eb239c643cf4c9c9d0e2ed
#
_cell.length_a   1.000
_cell.length_b   1.000
_cell.length_c   1.000
_cell.angle_alpha   90.00
_cell.angle_beta   90.00
_cell.angle_gamma   90.00
#
_symmetry.space_group_name_H-M   'P 1'
#
loop_
_entity.id
_entity.type
_entity.pdbx_description
1 polymer ?
#
loop_
_entity_poly.entity_id
_entity_poly.type
_entity_poly.pdbx_seq_one_letter_code
_entity_poly.pdbx_strand_id
1 'polypeptide(L)'
;MPVNLTAPNPQDLHPVPGVKLGITMAGVRKANRRDLTVITMDEGSAVAGVFTKNRYCAAPVQICRQHLAAGSDARAIVINTGNANAGTGEDGLVRARSVCVALARQLQLAPEQILPFSTGVIMETLPTDRIEAGLSAAIADLKADNWAVAAEGIMTTDTLPKAASRQISIGGATVTITGISKGAGMIRPNMATMLGFMATDANIKPELLQALVTEAANLSFNRITIDGDTSTNDSFVLIASRQAKHAEITSLDSAEGRALRDAIVAVSQQLAQAIVRDGEGATKFITITIDGGRDEAECQKAAYAIAHSPLVKTAFFASDPNLGRILAAVGYAGIDDLDQNLIEMHLDDVHVVTKGGRNPSYREEDGQRVMKQSEITIRVNLSRGQASATVWTCDLSHDYVTINADYRS
;
A
#
# COMPACT_ATOMS: atom_id res chain seq x y z
N MET A 1 -3.23 17.77 -8.46
CA MET A 1 -2.95 16.68 -9.45
C MET A 1 -1.86 15.81 -8.87
N PRO A 2 -1.90 14.49 -9.06
CA PRO A 2 -0.89 13.58 -8.53
C PRO A 2 0.53 13.94 -9.01
N VAL A 3 1.52 13.65 -8.18
CA VAL A 3 2.92 14.01 -8.48
C VAL A 3 3.52 12.99 -9.44
N ASN A 4 3.71 13.38 -10.70
CA ASN A 4 4.30 12.54 -11.75
C ASN A 4 3.69 11.11 -11.79
N LEU A 5 2.37 11.02 -11.64
CA LEU A 5 1.62 9.78 -11.74
C LEU A 5 0.59 9.91 -12.87
N THR A 6 0.48 8.89 -13.67
CA THR A 6 -0.55 8.72 -14.70
C THR A 6 -1.40 7.49 -14.39
N ALA A 7 -2.64 7.49 -14.85
CA ALA A 7 -3.47 6.30 -14.78
C ALA A 7 -2.79 5.12 -15.51
N PRO A 8 -2.88 3.90 -14.98
CA PRO A 8 -2.28 2.74 -15.61
C PRO A 8 -2.93 2.49 -16.98
N ASN A 9 -2.11 2.19 -17.98
CA ASN A 9 -2.62 1.75 -19.26
C ASN A 9 -3.13 0.30 -19.14
N PRO A 10 -4.40 0.01 -19.44
CA PRO A 10 -4.93 -1.34 -19.35
C PRO A 10 -4.15 -2.39 -20.17
N GLN A 11 -3.51 -1.98 -21.27
CA GLN A 11 -2.73 -2.89 -22.12
C GLN A 11 -1.42 -3.37 -21.47
N ASP A 12 -0.93 -2.64 -20.47
CA ASP A 12 0.29 -2.99 -19.73
C ASP A 12 0.00 -3.86 -18.50
N LEU A 13 -1.29 -4.13 -18.22
CA LEU A 13 -1.73 -4.96 -17.09
C LEU A 13 -2.03 -6.38 -17.58
N HIS A 14 -1.09 -7.27 -17.34
CA HIS A 14 -1.21 -8.65 -17.79
C HIS A 14 -2.20 -9.46 -16.93
N PRO A 15 -3.15 -10.17 -17.54
CA PRO A 15 -4.01 -11.12 -16.82
C PRO A 15 -3.19 -12.20 -16.11
N VAL A 16 -3.60 -12.52 -14.89
CA VAL A 16 -3.00 -13.63 -14.11
C VAL A 16 -3.87 -14.87 -14.31
N PRO A 17 -3.37 -15.95 -14.92
CA PRO A 17 -4.11 -17.19 -15.09
C PRO A 17 -4.70 -17.67 -13.75
N GLY A 18 -5.97 -18.09 -13.76
CA GLY A 18 -6.68 -18.56 -12.56
C GLY A 18 -7.25 -17.47 -11.68
N VAL A 19 -7.15 -16.18 -12.06
CA VAL A 19 -7.72 -15.04 -11.32
C VAL A 19 -8.62 -14.22 -12.22
N LYS A 20 -9.82 -13.87 -11.75
CA LYS A 20 -10.77 -13.00 -12.45
C LYS A 20 -11.31 -11.92 -11.52
N LEU A 21 -11.60 -10.76 -12.09
CA LEU A 21 -12.09 -9.60 -11.35
C LEU A 21 -13.41 -9.13 -12.00
N GLY A 22 -14.41 -8.85 -11.17
CA GLY A 22 -15.69 -8.31 -11.61
C GLY A 22 -16.09 -7.13 -10.76
N ILE A 23 -16.60 -6.08 -11.38
CA ILE A 23 -16.87 -4.79 -10.74
C ILE A 23 -18.28 -4.33 -11.07
N THR A 24 -18.95 -3.71 -10.10
CA THR A 24 -20.27 -3.08 -10.33
C THR A 24 -20.44 -1.80 -9.53
N MET A 25 -21.51 -1.09 -9.83
CA MET A 25 -22.03 0.06 -9.10
C MET A 25 -23.17 -0.42 -8.20
N ALA A 26 -22.86 -0.83 -6.96
CA ALA A 26 -23.86 -1.29 -6.00
C ALA A 26 -24.57 -0.13 -5.27
N GLY A 27 -24.01 1.09 -5.35
CA GLY A 27 -24.54 2.25 -4.64
C GLY A 27 -24.37 2.15 -3.13
N VAL A 28 -23.25 1.58 -2.68
CA VAL A 28 -22.96 1.39 -1.25
C VAL A 28 -23.10 2.71 -0.48
N ARG A 29 -22.57 3.80 -1.02
CA ARG A 29 -22.69 5.14 -0.46
C ARG A 29 -23.22 6.16 -1.47
N LYS A 30 -22.62 6.22 -2.65
CA LYS A 30 -22.95 7.19 -3.72
C LYS A 30 -23.40 6.43 -4.97
N ALA A 31 -24.46 6.93 -5.63
CA ALA A 31 -24.89 6.38 -6.91
C ALA A 31 -23.85 6.65 -8.01
N ASN A 32 -23.88 5.85 -9.07
CA ASN A 32 -23.05 6.00 -10.26
C ASN A 32 -21.54 5.93 -10.01
N ARG A 33 -21.13 5.18 -8.98
CA ARG A 33 -19.73 4.92 -8.67
C ARG A 33 -19.49 3.41 -8.65
N ARG A 34 -18.36 2.96 -9.20
CA ARG A 34 -17.87 1.59 -9.00
C ARG A 34 -17.47 1.45 -7.54
N ASP A 35 -18.17 0.62 -6.78
CA ASP A 35 -18.01 0.54 -5.33
C ASP A 35 -18.14 -0.87 -4.76
N LEU A 36 -18.29 -1.87 -5.66
CA LEU A 36 -18.27 -3.28 -5.31
C LEU A 36 -17.39 -4.06 -6.30
N THR A 37 -16.36 -4.71 -5.79
CA THR A 37 -15.42 -5.52 -6.55
C THR A 37 -15.41 -6.95 -6.01
N VAL A 38 -15.46 -7.93 -6.89
CA VAL A 38 -15.29 -9.36 -6.58
C VAL A 38 -14.04 -9.86 -7.31
N ILE A 39 -13.15 -10.54 -6.60
CA ILE A 39 -12.01 -11.26 -7.19
C ILE A 39 -12.24 -12.74 -6.93
N THR A 40 -12.20 -13.57 -7.97
CA THR A 40 -12.27 -15.03 -7.84
C THR A 40 -10.95 -15.66 -8.22
N MET A 41 -10.64 -16.78 -7.60
CA MET A 41 -9.46 -17.57 -7.89
C MET A 41 -9.81 -19.05 -8.04
N ASP A 42 -9.09 -19.73 -8.94
CA ASP A 42 -9.32 -21.14 -9.22
C ASP A 42 -8.91 -22.01 -8.03
N GLU A 43 -9.45 -23.24 -7.99
CA GLU A 43 -9.12 -24.24 -6.99
C GLU A 43 -7.62 -24.56 -6.97
N GLY A 44 -7.06 -24.74 -5.77
CA GLY A 44 -5.63 -24.96 -5.56
C GLY A 44 -4.80 -23.68 -5.52
N SER A 45 -5.43 -22.49 -5.64
CA SER A 45 -4.77 -21.22 -5.36
C SER A 45 -4.40 -21.11 -3.88
N ALA A 46 -3.26 -20.49 -3.59
CA ALA A 46 -2.87 -20.14 -2.23
C ALA A 46 -3.04 -18.63 -2.00
N VAL A 47 -3.47 -18.26 -0.79
CA VAL A 47 -3.68 -16.86 -0.40
C VAL A 47 -3.00 -16.58 0.93
N ALA A 48 -2.27 -15.48 1.00
CA ALA A 48 -1.74 -14.97 2.25
C ALA A 48 -1.97 -13.45 2.35
N GLY A 49 -1.99 -12.91 3.57
CA GLY A 49 -2.22 -11.49 3.76
C GLY A 49 -1.56 -10.95 5.02
N VAL A 50 -1.26 -9.66 4.97
CA VAL A 50 -0.87 -8.86 6.12
C VAL A 50 -1.93 -7.79 6.36
N PHE A 51 -2.18 -7.48 7.63
CA PHE A 51 -3.32 -6.67 8.07
C PHE A 51 -2.91 -5.66 9.12
N THR A 52 -3.66 -4.56 9.21
CA THR A 52 -3.43 -3.49 10.18
C THR A 52 -3.16 -3.99 11.60
N LYS A 53 -2.22 -3.35 12.28
CA LYS A 53 -1.98 -3.55 13.73
C LYS A 53 -2.80 -2.58 14.59
N ASN A 54 -3.63 -1.74 13.99
CA ASN A 54 -4.51 -0.86 14.74
C ASN A 54 -5.42 -1.70 15.66
N ARG A 55 -5.44 -1.38 16.94
CA ARG A 55 -6.27 -2.11 17.93
C ARG A 55 -7.75 -1.86 17.71
N TYR A 56 -8.11 -0.74 17.07
CA TYR A 56 -9.46 -0.44 16.61
C TYR A 56 -9.71 -1.04 15.22
N CYS A 57 -9.59 -2.36 15.14
CA CYS A 57 -9.57 -3.12 13.91
C CYS A 57 -10.99 -3.31 13.34
N ALA A 58 -11.17 -3.05 12.05
CA ALA A 58 -12.43 -3.20 11.35
C ALA A 58 -12.94 -4.65 11.31
N ALA A 59 -14.25 -4.83 11.27
CA ALA A 59 -14.90 -6.15 11.24
C ALA A 59 -14.41 -7.04 10.06
N PRO A 60 -14.32 -6.55 8.81
CA PRO A 60 -13.83 -7.37 7.70
C PRO A 60 -12.41 -7.90 7.91
N VAL A 61 -11.51 -7.10 8.49
CA VAL A 61 -10.14 -7.54 8.80
C VAL A 61 -10.13 -8.68 9.83
N GLN A 62 -11.00 -8.60 10.83
CA GLN A 62 -11.12 -9.67 11.83
C GLN A 62 -11.58 -10.98 11.20
N ILE A 63 -12.55 -10.93 10.28
CA ILE A 63 -13.07 -12.09 9.56
C ILE A 63 -12.00 -12.66 8.61
N CYS A 64 -11.29 -11.81 7.85
CA CYS A 64 -10.19 -12.27 7.00
C CYS A 64 -9.15 -13.07 7.80
N ARG A 65 -8.75 -12.55 8.97
CA ARG A 65 -7.81 -13.27 9.86
C ARG A 65 -8.36 -14.60 10.33
N GLN A 66 -9.66 -14.66 10.68
CA GLN A 66 -10.30 -15.91 11.11
C GLN A 66 -10.33 -16.94 9.99
N HIS A 67 -10.76 -16.55 8.77
CA HIS A 67 -10.86 -17.44 7.62
C HIS A 67 -9.49 -17.95 7.17
N LEU A 68 -8.48 -17.10 7.10
CA LEU A 68 -7.11 -17.52 6.74
C LEU A 68 -6.48 -18.40 7.82
N ALA A 69 -6.70 -18.11 9.12
CA ALA A 69 -6.17 -18.94 10.22
C ALA A 69 -6.83 -20.30 10.32
N ALA A 70 -8.08 -20.44 9.90
CA ALA A 70 -8.78 -21.72 9.84
C ALA A 70 -8.26 -22.64 8.74
N GLY A 71 -7.35 -22.16 7.88
CA GLY A 71 -6.82 -22.94 6.74
C GLY A 71 -7.87 -23.16 5.66
N SER A 72 -8.93 -22.34 5.64
CA SER A 72 -9.91 -22.38 4.56
C SER A 72 -9.24 -22.03 3.24
N ASP A 73 -9.51 -22.84 2.22
CA ASP A 73 -9.07 -22.61 0.85
C ASP A 73 -9.82 -21.40 0.30
N ALA A 74 -9.23 -20.21 0.44
CA ALA A 74 -9.87 -18.96 0.01
C ALA A 74 -10.06 -18.97 -1.51
N ARG A 75 -11.30 -18.73 -1.98
CA ARG A 75 -11.73 -18.84 -3.37
C ARG A 75 -12.28 -17.55 -3.95
N ALA A 76 -12.67 -16.61 -3.10
CA ALA A 76 -13.10 -15.30 -3.55
C ALA A 76 -12.82 -14.20 -2.51
N ILE A 77 -12.70 -13.00 -3.03
CA ILE A 77 -12.57 -11.75 -2.26
C ILE A 77 -13.73 -10.86 -2.64
N VAL A 78 -14.34 -10.19 -1.67
CA VAL A 78 -15.35 -9.15 -1.88
C VAL A 78 -14.88 -7.85 -1.23
N ILE A 79 -14.93 -6.76 -2.00
CA ILE A 79 -14.44 -5.45 -1.58
C ILE A 79 -15.54 -4.43 -1.80
N ASN A 80 -15.96 -3.73 -0.74
CA ASN A 80 -16.83 -2.57 -0.88
C ASN A 80 -16.10 -1.27 -0.57
N THR A 81 -16.45 -0.19 -1.26
CA THR A 81 -15.97 1.17 -1.00
C THR A 81 -17.09 2.09 -0.52
N GLY A 82 -16.72 3.18 0.18
CA GLY A 82 -17.64 4.16 0.73
C GLY A 82 -18.04 3.92 2.19
N ASN A 83 -17.89 2.70 2.70
CA ASN A 83 -18.14 2.34 4.10
C ASN A 83 -17.02 1.40 4.58
N ALA A 84 -16.37 1.75 5.69
CA ALA A 84 -15.23 1.00 6.24
C ALA A 84 -15.65 -0.22 7.07
N ASN A 85 -16.90 -0.29 7.50
CA ASN A 85 -17.38 -1.27 8.48
C ASN A 85 -16.45 -1.39 9.70
N ALA A 86 -16.01 -0.25 10.19
CA ALA A 86 -15.15 -0.09 11.34
C ALA A 86 -15.86 0.72 12.42
N GLY A 87 -15.63 0.40 13.71
CA GLY A 87 -16.33 1.04 14.81
C GLY A 87 -17.79 0.66 14.91
N THR A 88 -18.18 -0.48 14.38
CA THR A 88 -19.58 -0.96 14.26
C THR A 88 -19.89 -2.09 15.24
N GLY A 89 -18.94 -2.48 16.09
CA GLY A 89 -19.12 -3.52 17.10
C GLY A 89 -19.52 -4.88 16.51
N GLU A 90 -20.35 -5.63 17.24
CA GLU A 90 -20.81 -6.96 16.81
C GLU A 90 -21.69 -6.90 15.54
N ASP A 91 -22.48 -5.84 15.36
CA ASP A 91 -23.29 -5.65 14.14
C ASP A 91 -22.40 -5.64 12.88
N GLY A 92 -21.23 -5.02 12.95
CA GLY A 92 -20.28 -5.01 11.84
C GLY A 92 -19.76 -6.40 11.48
N LEU A 93 -19.49 -7.25 12.47
CA LEU A 93 -19.10 -8.65 12.26
C LEU A 93 -20.21 -9.47 11.63
N VAL A 94 -21.44 -9.33 12.14
CA VAL A 94 -22.63 -10.01 11.59
C VAL A 94 -22.82 -9.62 10.12
N ARG A 95 -22.75 -8.33 9.80
CA ARG A 95 -22.93 -7.82 8.44
C ARG A 95 -21.81 -8.27 7.48
N ALA A 96 -20.56 -8.26 7.92
CA ALA A 96 -19.47 -8.75 7.09
C ALA A 96 -19.59 -10.26 6.80
N ARG A 97 -20.05 -11.06 7.80
CA ARG A 97 -20.37 -12.49 7.57
C ARG A 97 -21.55 -12.68 6.63
N SER A 98 -22.61 -11.86 6.71
CA SER A 98 -23.76 -11.97 5.78
C SER A 98 -23.33 -11.74 4.34
N VAL A 99 -22.43 -10.78 4.08
CA VAL A 99 -21.85 -10.57 2.74
C VAL A 99 -21.06 -11.80 2.27
N CYS A 100 -20.27 -12.43 3.16
CA CYS A 100 -19.56 -13.67 2.83
C CYS A 100 -20.55 -14.80 2.47
N VAL A 101 -21.60 -14.98 3.26
CA VAL A 101 -22.65 -15.99 3.00
C VAL A 101 -23.36 -15.73 1.67
N ALA A 102 -23.72 -14.45 1.39
CA ALA A 102 -24.41 -14.09 0.15
C ALA A 102 -23.56 -14.36 -1.10
N LEU A 103 -22.26 -14.00 -1.07
CA LEU A 103 -21.36 -14.27 -2.18
C LEU A 103 -21.09 -15.77 -2.33
N ALA A 104 -20.82 -16.47 -1.22
CA ALA A 104 -20.54 -17.90 -1.21
C ALA A 104 -21.71 -18.71 -1.85
N ARG A 105 -22.96 -18.35 -1.50
CA ARG A 105 -24.14 -18.98 -2.09
C ARG A 105 -24.18 -18.83 -3.61
N GLN A 106 -23.84 -17.66 -4.16
CA GLN A 106 -23.86 -17.42 -5.61
C GLN A 106 -22.70 -18.12 -6.34
N LEU A 107 -21.55 -18.27 -5.70
CA LEU A 107 -20.39 -18.95 -6.25
C LEU A 107 -20.33 -20.47 -5.93
N GLN A 108 -21.29 -20.98 -5.18
CA GLN A 108 -21.33 -22.38 -4.69
C GLN A 108 -20.10 -22.76 -3.85
N LEU A 109 -19.72 -21.85 -2.96
CA LEU A 109 -18.58 -21.96 -2.04
C LEU A 109 -19.06 -21.99 -0.58
N ALA A 110 -18.17 -22.33 0.35
CA ALA A 110 -18.40 -22.12 1.78
C ALA A 110 -18.13 -20.66 2.16
N PRO A 111 -18.85 -20.09 3.14
CA PRO A 111 -18.63 -18.70 3.58
C PRO A 111 -17.19 -18.40 4.04
N GLU A 112 -16.51 -19.39 4.61
CA GLU A 112 -15.13 -19.33 5.08
C GLU A 112 -14.11 -19.21 3.94
N GLN A 113 -14.52 -19.55 2.70
CA GLN A 113 -13.71 -19.38 1.49
C GLN A 113 -13.79 -17.96 0.91
N ILE A 114 -14.54 -17.06 1.54
CA ILE A 114 -14.70 -15.67 1.13
C ILE A 114 -13.93 -14.75 2.08
N LEU A 115 -13.13 -13.85 1.53
CA LEU A 115 -12.41 -12.83 2.28
C LEU A 115 -13.09 -11.45 2.05
N PRO A 116 -13.72 -10.84 3.07
CA PRO A 116 -14.36 -9.54 2.94
C PRO A 116 -13.40 -8.39 3.19
N PHE A 117 -13.51 -7.31 2.41
CA PHE A 117 -12.77 -6.07 2.59
C PHE A 117 -13.71 -4.87 2.46
N SER A 118 -13.45 -3.83 3.23
CA SER A 118 -14.21 -2.58 3.22
C SER A 118 -13.28 -1.39 3.33
N THR A 119 -13.64 -0.26 2.73
CA THR A 119 -12.93 1.00 2.88
C THR A 119 -13.89 2.18 2.73
N GLY A 120 -13.66 3.27 3.45
CA GLY A 120 -14.50 4.47 3.43
C GLY A 120 -14.77 5.01 4.83
N VAL A 121 -15.99 5.47 5.07
CA VAL A 121 -16.36 6.14 6.32
C VAL A 121 -16.44 5.14 7.48
N ILE A 122 -15.86 5.53 8.62
CA ILE A 122 -15.88 4.81 9.90
C ILE A 122 -17.13 5.19 10.69
N MET A 123 -17.63 4.30 11.58
CA MET A 123 -18.79 4.49 12.46
C MET A 123 -20.15 4.53 11.75
N GLU A 124 -20.20 4.03 10.53
CA GLU A 124 -21.46 3.88 9.79
C GLU A 124 -21.81 2.40 9.58
N THR A 125 -23.10 2.08 9.71
CA THR A 125 -23.61 0.72 9.47
C THR A 125 -23.37 0.29 8.02
N LEU A 126 -22.84 -0.91 7.81
CA LEU A 126 -22.61 -1.45 6.47
C LEU A 126 -23.96 -1.74 5.77
N PRO A 127 -24.25 -1.16 4.60
CA PRO A 127 -25.49 -1.41 3.85
C PRO A 127 -25.41 -2.74 3.08
N THR A 128 -25.58 -3.85 3.77
CA THR A 128 -25.48 -5.22 3.21
C THR A 128 -26.49 -5.49 2.12
N ASP A 129 -27.68 -4.93 2.22
CA ASP A 129 -28.76 -5.00 1.21
C ASP A 129 -28.28 -4.54 -0.18
N ARG A 130 -27.58 -3.41 -0.22
CA ARG A 130 -27.02 -2.85 -1.47
C ARG A 130 -25.87 -3.72 -2.00
N ILE A 131 -24.98 -4.16 -1.12
CA ILE A 131 -23.87 -5.03 -1.50
C ILE A 131 -24.42 -6.35 -2.06
N GLU A 132 -25.33 -7.01 -1.36
CA GLU A 132 -25.92 -8.29 -1.76
C GLU A 132 -26.66 -8.17 -3.10
N ALA A 133 -27.41 -7.08 -3.32
CA ALA A 133 -28.09 -6.80 -4.59
C ALA A 133 -27.09 -6.63 -5.75
N GLY A 134 -25.90 -6.09 -5.51
CA GLY A 134 -24.86 -5.87 -6.51
C GLY A 134 -24.05 -7.12 -6.88
N LEU A 135 -24.03 -8.17 -6.04
CA LEU A 135 -23.15 -9.33 -6.22
C LEU A 135 -23.35 -10.03 -7.58
N SER A 136 -24.59 -10.23 -8.01
CA SER A 136 -24.89 -10.91 -9.28
C SER A 136 -24.29 -10.14 -10.47
N ALA A 137 -24.36 -8.83 -10.46
CA ALA A 137 -23.78 -7.98 -11.52
C ALA A 137 -22.25 -8.03 -11.49
N ALA A 138 -21.63 -7.99 -10.31
CA ALA A 138 -20.19 -8.12 -10.17
C ALA A 138 -19.69 -9.51 -10.64
N ILE A 139 -20.42 -10.58 -10.32
CA ILE A 139 -20.10 -11.94 -10.79
C ILE A 139 -20.24 -12.04 -12.32
N ALA A 140 -21.28 -11.45 -12.92
CA ALA A 140 -21.46 -11.45 -14.37
C ALA A 140 -20.36 -10.67 -15.11
N ASP A 141 -19.68 -9.73 -14.46
CA ASP A 141 -18.56 -8.96 -15.02
C ASP A 141 -17.18 -9.61 -14.85
N LEU A 142 -17.09 -10.80 -14.26
CA LEU A 142 -15.81 -11.47 -13.98
C LEU A 142 -14.99 -11.73 -15.26
N LYS A 143 -13.84 -11.05 -15.39
CA LYS A 143 -12.90 -11.17 -16.52
C LYS A 143 -11.46 -11.20 -16.00
N ALA A 144 -10.57 -11.84 -16.74
CA ALA A 144 -9.16 -11.94 -16.38
C ALA A 144 -8.39 -10.62 -16.56
N ASP A 145 -8.86 -9.73 -17.43
CA ASP A 145 -8.24 -8.47 -17.81
C ASP A 145 -8.83 -7.23 -17.12
N ASN A 146 -9.74 -7.40 -16.17
CA ASN A 146 -10.43 -6.29 -15.45
C ASN A 146 -9.56 -5.57 -14.40
N TRP A 147 -8.24 -5.71 -14.41
CA TRP A 147 -7.36 -5.13 -13.40
C TRP A 147 -7.46 -3.61 -13.29
N ALA A 148 -7.48 -2.90 -14.43
CA ALA A 148 -7.61 -1.43 -14.44
C ALA A 148 -8.95 -0.96 -13.87
N VAL A 149 -10.05 -1.64 -14.23
CA VAL A 149 -11.39 -1.33 -13.74
C VAL A 149 -11.54 -1.67 -12.26
N ALA A 150 -10.91 -2.76 -11.81
CA ALA A 150 -10.89 -3.12 -10.39
C ALA A 150 -10.11 -2.09 -9.55
N ALA A 151 -9.00 -1.56 -10.09
CA ALA A 151 -8.26 -0.47 -9.43
C ALA A 151 -9.14 0.78 -9.21
N GLU A 152 -10.02 1.13 -10.16
CA GLU A 152 -11.02 2.19 -9.97
C GLU A 152 -12.06 1.80 -8.90
N GLY A 153 -12.50 0.54 -8.90
CA GLY A 153 -13.56 0.02 -8.02
C GLY A 153 -13.19 0.02 -6.54
N ILE A 154 -11.89 0.09 -6.19
CA ILE A 154 -11.43 0.11 -4.81
C ILE A 154 -11.04 1.51 -4.30
N MET A 155 -11.09 2.55 -5.13
CA MET A 155 -10.72 3.93 -4.77
C MET A 155 -11.68 4.54 -3.73
N THR A 156 -11.18 5.49 -2.94
CA THR A 156 -11.98 6.34 -2.04
C THR A 156 -11.76 7.83 -2.35
N THR A 157 -10.75 8.45 -1.77
CA THR A 157 -10.30 9.81 -2.05
C THR A 157 -9.18 9.86 -3.11
N ASP A 158 -8.76 8.71 -3.57
CA ASP A 158 -7.81 8.59 -4.67
C ASP A 158 -8.27 9.37 -5.90
N THR A 159 -7.35 10.05 -6.58
CA THR A 159 -7.64 10.80 -7.81
C THR A 159 -7.34 9.98 -9.07
N LEU A 160 -6.47 8.97 -8.97
CA LEU A 160 -6.14 8.03 -10.03
C LEU A 160 -6.16 6.58 -9.54
N PRO A 161 -6.60 5.63 -10.38
CA PRO A 161 -6.44 4.21 -10.10
C PRO A 161 -4.96 3.82 -10.07
N LYS A 162 -4.61 2.86 -9.23
CA LYS A 162 -3.23 2.39 -9.06
C LYS A 162 -3.16 0.91 -9.37
N ALA A 163 -2.46 0.57 -10.44
CA ALA A 163 -2.20 -0.81 -10.86
C ALA A 163 -0.79 -0.93 -11.44
N ALA A 164 -0.20 -2.10 -11.26
CA ALA A 164 1.12 -2.41 -11.79
C ALA A 164 1.19 -3.89 -12.17
N SER A 165 1.94 -4.20 -13.22
CA SER A 165 2.11 -5.56 -13.72
C SER A 165 3.54 -5.80 -14.15
N ARG A 166 4.00 -7.05 -13.99
CA ARG A 166 5.31 -7.49 -14.43
C ARG A 166 5.28 -8.94 -14.86
N GLN A 167 6.05 -9.26 -15.90
CA GLN A 167 6.33 -10.63 -16.30
C GLN A 167 7.81 -10.94 -16.11
N ILE A 168 8.10 -12.14 -15.64
CA ILE A 168 9.46 -12.67 -15.47
C ILE A 168 9.53 -14.08 -16.01
N SER A 169 10.74 -14.59 -16.28
CA SER A 169 10.94 -15.98 -16.66
C SER A 169 11.44 -16.79 -15.46
N ILE A 170 10.75 -17.88 -15.14
CA ILE A 170 11.14 -18.85 -14.12
C ILE A 170 11.11 -20.24 -14.73
N GLY A 171 12.25 -20.94 -14.74
CA GLY A 171 12.34 -22.29 -15.31
C GLY A 171 11.90 -22.38 -16.78
N GLY A 172 12.09 -21.31 -17.55
CA GLY A 172 11.65 -21.20 -18.94
C GLY A 172 10.16 -20.88 -19.14
N ALA A 173 9.35 -20.81 -18.08
CA ALA A 173 7.97 -20.38 -18.13
C ALA A 173 7.85 -18.86 -17.86
N THR A 174 6.90 -18.20 -18.51
CA THR A 174 6.52 -16.84 -18.16
C THR A 174 5.66 -16.87 -16.89
N VAL A 175 6.07 -16.09 -15.89
CA VAL A 175 5.33 -15.87 -14.65
C VAL A 175 4.86 -14.44 -14.61
N THR A 176 3.57 -14.25 -14.38
CA THR A 176 2.91 -12.96 -14.33
C THR A 176 2.66 -12.53 -12.89
N ILE A 177 2.92 -11.29 -12.58
CA ILE A 177 2.57 -10.63 -11.31
C ILE A 177 1.78 -9.37 -11.66
N THR A 178 0.54 -9.25 -11.18
CA THR A 178 -0.29 -8.06 -11.35
C THR A 178 -0.96 -7.70 -10.04
N GLY A 179 -0.97 -6.41 -9.73
CA GLY A 179 -1.58 -5.93 -8.50
C GLY A 179 -2.23 -4.57 -8.65
N ILE A 180 -3.15 -4.29 -7.74
CA ILE A 180 -3.86 -3.02 -7.57
C ILE A 180 -3.74 -2.56 -6.13
N SER A 181 -3.76 -1.24 -5.91
CA SER A 181 -3.83 -0.65 -4.58
C SER A 181 -4.67 0.61 -4.57
N LYS A 182 -5.14 0.98 -3.37
CA LYS A 182 -5.79 2.26 -3.12
C LYS A 182 -5.27 2.90 -1.85
N GLY A 183 -5.34 4.21 -1.80
CA GLY A 183 -5.01 5.04 -0.66
C GLY A 183 -4.52 6.41 -1.12
N ALA A 184 -4.91 7.46 -0.36
CA ALA A 184 -4.50 8.83 -0.59
C ALA A 184 -4.43 9.64 0.72
N GLY A 185 -5.08 9.19 1.79
CA GLY A 185 -5.04 9.73 3.15
C GLY A 185 -5.20 8.63 4.20
N MET A 186 -4.92 8.96 5.47
CA MET A 186 -4.80 8.01 6.58
C MET A 186 -3.74 6.94 6.25
N ILE A 187 -2.53 7.37 5.85
CA ILE A 187 -1.45 6.51 5.38
C ILE A 187 -0.22 6.59 6.29
N ARG A 188 -0.11 5.64 7.18
CA ARG A 188 1.10 5.25 7.92
C ARG A 188 1.08 3.75 8.15
N PRO A 189 1.60 2.96 7.22
CA PRO A 189 1.56 1.52 7.35
C PRO A 189 2.43 1.03 8.52
N ASN A 190 1.77 0.46 9.50
CA ASN A 190 2.40 -0.39 10.50
C ASN A 190 1.83 -1.80 10.33
N MET A 191 2.25 -2.47 9.24
CA MET A 191 1.66 -3.66 8.62
C MET A 191 0.39 -3.35 7.79
N ALA A 192 0.52 -2.41 6.85
CA ALA A 192 -0.37 -1.97 5.79
C ALA A 192 -1.39 -0.86 6.16
N THR A 193 -1.28 0.35 5.52
CA THR A 193 -2.29 1.42 5.62
C THR A 193 -2.91 1.69 4.24
N MET A 194 -3.56 0.66 3.66
CA MET A 194 -4.14 0.73 2.31
C MET A 194 -4.91 -0.56 2.04
N LEU A 195 -5.61 -0.63 0.95
CA LEU A 195 -6.00 -1.92 0.38
C LEU A 195 -5.10 -2.22 -0.81
N GLY A 196 -4.46 -3.39 -0.80
CA GLY A 196 -3.66 -3.90 -1.90
C GLY A 196 -3.99 -5.35 -2.18
N PHE A 197 -4.19 -5.65 -3.45
CA PHE A 197 -4.46 -7.00 -3.92
C PHE A 197 -3.51 -7.31 -5.07
N MET A 198 -2.71 -8.34 -4.90
CA MET A 198 -1.75 -8.77 -5.90
C MET A 198 -1.92 -10.25 -6.19
N ALA A 199 -1.80 -10.63 -7.43
CA ALA A 199 -1.82 -12.02 -7.83
C ALA A 199 -0.59 -12.38 -8.67
N THR A 200 -0.19 -13.65 -8.59
CA THR A 200 0.79 -14.28 -9.47
C THR A 200 0.30 -15.67 -9.86
N ASP A 201 0.70 -16.13 -11.02
CA ASP A 201 0.49 -17.51 -11.44
C ASP A 201 1.67 -18.44 -11.08
N ALA A 202 2.67 -17.94 -10.38
CA ALA A 202 3.84 -18.71 -9.95
C ALA A 202 3.43 -19.99 -9.21
N ASN A 203 4.05 -21.11 -9.56
CA ASN A 203 3.90 -22.37 -8.84
C ASN A 203 4.82 -22.35 -7.60
N ILE A 204 4.31 -21.84 -6.50
CA ILE A 204 5.03 -21.68 -5.22
C ILE A 204 4.34 -22.51 -4.13
N LYS A 205 5.14 -23.07 -3.24
CA LYS A 205 4.66 -23.79 -2.07
C LYS A 205 3.84 -22.84 -1.15
N PRO A 206 2.57 -23.19 -0.79
CA PRO A 206 1.67 -22.31 -0.05
C PRO A 206 2.27 -21.74 1.24
N GLU A 207 3.06 -22.54 1.97
CA GLU A 207 3.65 -22.17 3.25
C GLU A 207 4.68 -21.01 3.12
N LEU A 208 5.23 -20.78 1.92
CA LEU A 208 6.15 -19.68 1.67
C LEU A 208 5.44 -18.34 1.43
N LEU A 209 4.15 -18.38 1.11
CA LEU A 209 3.43 -17.18 0.65
C LEU A 209 3.29 -16.13 1.77
N GLN A 210 3.11 -16.58 3.02
CA GLN A 210 3.01 -15.66 4.17
C GLN A 210 4.33 -14.92 4.42
N ALA A 211 5.47 -15.59 4.31
CA ALA A 211 6.77 -14.95 4.42
C ALA A 211 6.99 -13.94 3.29
N LEU A 212 6.64 -14.33 2.08
CA LEU A 212 6.79 -13.51 0.86
C LEU A 212 5.94 -12.23 0.92
N VAL A 213 4.64 -12.32 1.30
CA VAL A 213 3.78 -11.14 1.42
C VAL A 213 4.23 -10.22 2.56
N THR A 214 4.74 -10.79 3.65
CA THR A 214 5.27 -10.01 4.78
C THR A 214 6.53 -9.25 4.38
N GLU A 215 7.46 -9.88 3.69
CA GLU A 215 8.68 -9.24 3.18
C GLU A 215 8.33 -8.15 2.15
N ALA A 216 7.46 -8.46 1.20
CA ALA A 216 7.00 -7.49 0.21
C ALA A 216 6.36 -6.24 0.86
N ALA A 217 5.50 -6.43 1.87
CA ALA A 217 4.92 -5.33 2.63
C ALA A 217 5.99 -4.49 3.35
N ASN A 218 6.97 -5.14 3.99
CA ASN A 218 8.04 -4.46 4.73
C ASN A 218 8.97 -3.63 3.84
N LEU A 219 9.16 -4.05 2.59
CA LEU A 219 10.02 -3.37 1.62
C LEU A 219 9.27 -2.37 0.73
N SER A 220 7.95 -2.23 0.89
CA SER A 220 7.10 -1.38 0.06
C SER A 220 6.11 -0.55 0.87
N PHE A 221 4.92 -1.10 1.15
CA PHE A 221 3.83 -0.40 1.84
C PHE A 221 4.20 0.03 3.27
N ASN A 222 5.03 -0.73 3.98
CA ASN A 222 5.57 -0.33 5.29
C ASN A 222 6.73 0.69 5.19
N ARG A 223 6.93 1.31 4.03
CA ARG A 223 7.93 2.35 3.76
C ARG A 223 7.32 3.65 3.26
N ILE A 224 6.01 3.80 3.34
CA ILE A 224 5.33 5.02 2.93
C ILE A 224 4.62 5.68 4.10
N THR A 225 4.39 7.00 4.00
CA THR A 225 3.46 7.72 4.86
C THR A 225 2.97 8.97 4.16
N ILE A 226 1.72 9.37 4.40
CA ILE A 226 1.15 10.65 3.94
C ILE A 226 0.94 11.60 5.13
N ASP A 227 0.23 11.17 6.14
CA ASP A 227 -0.21 12.01 7.28
C ASP A 227 0.17 11.46 8.66
N GLY A 228 0.79 10.29 8.71
CA GLY A 228 1.19 9.67 9.97
C GLY A 228 0.08 8.86 10.66
N ASP A 229 -1.12 8.75 10.08
CA ASP A 229 -2.27 8.06 10.67
C ASP A 229 -2.40 6.62 10.16
N THR A 230 -2.63 5.67 11.10
CA THR A 230 -2.83 4.26 10.79
C THR A 230 -4.32 3.92 10.70
N SER A 231 -4.75 3.38 9.56
CA SER A 231 -6.15 3.01 9.31
C SER A 231 -6.59 1.76 10.08
N THR A 232 -7.90 1.60 10.19
CA THR A 232 -8.58 0.46 10.81
C THR A 232 -8.74 -0.75 9.87
N ASN A 233 -8.54 -0.55 8.55
CA ASN A 233 -8.94 -1.52 7.51
C ASN A 233 -7.78 -2.08 6.69
N ASP A 234 -6.58 -1.62 6.91
CA ASP A 234 -5.44 -1.89 6.04
C ASP A 234 -5.18 -3.36 5.82
N SER A 235 -4.98 -3.70 4.55
CA SER A 235 -4.77 -5.08 4.13
C SER A 235 -3.96 -5.15 2.86
N PHE A 236 -2.95 -6.01 2.83
CA PHE A 236 -2.26 -6.40 1.60
C PHE A 236 -2.35 -7.91 1.44
N VAL A 237 -2.96 -8.35 0.34
CA VAL A 237 -3.22 -9.76 0.02
C VAL A 237 -2.41 -10.17 -1.20
N LEU A 238 -1.74 -11.30 -1.10
CA LEU A 238 -1.03 -11.96 -2.19
C LEU A 238 -1.71 -13.29 -2.51
N ILE A 239 -2.09 -13.46 -3.79
CA ILE A 239 -2.71 -14.65 -4.35
C ILE A 239 -1.66 -15.34 -5.23
N ALA A 240 -1.46 -16.63 -5.08
CA ALA A 240 -0.71 -17.49 -6.01
C ALA A 240 -1.66 -18.51 -6.62
N SER A 241 -2.01 -18.35 -7.90
CA SER A 241 -2.90 -19.29 -8.58
C SER A 241 -2.20 -20.61 -8.96
N ARG A 242 -0.88 -20.63 -8.95
CA ARG A 242 -0.02 -21.81 -9.18
C ARG A 242 -0.19 -22.45 -10.56
N GLN A 243 -0.60 -21.66 -11.57
CA GLN A 243 -0.89 -22.17 -12.91
C GLN A 243 0.28 -22.10 -13.89
N ALA A 244 1.35 -21.36 -13.58
CA ALA A 244 2.55 -21.30 -14.41
C ALA A 244 3.27 -22.66 -14.45
N LYS A 245 3.75 -23.01 -15.64
CA LYS A 245 4.30 -24.35 -15.92
C LYS A 245 5.81 -24.40 -15.65
N HIS A 246 6.19 -24.23 -14.40
CA HIS A 246 7.56 -24.43 -13.92
C HIS A 246 7.57 -25.34 -12.68
N ALA A 247 8.75 -25.83 -12.28
CA ALA A 247 8.89 -26.62 -11.05
C ALA A 247 8.45 -25.80 -9.84
N GLU A 248 7.82 -26.46 -8.85
CA GLU A 248 7.35 -25.79 -7.66
C GLU A 248 8.53 -25.08 -6.92
N ILE A 249 8.36 -23.81 -6.60
CA ILE A 249 9.31 -23.06 -5.77
C ILE A 249 9.11 -23.51 -4.32
N THR A 250 10.13 -24.19 -3.77
CA THR A 250 10.12 -24.77 -2.41
C THR A 250 11.00 -23.99 -1.43
N SER A 251 11.73 -22.95 -1.90
CA SER A 251 12.55 -22.06 -1.07
C SER A 251 12.63 -20.68 -1.68
N LEU A 252 12.48 -19.65 -0.85
CA LEU A 252 12.69 -18.25 -1.26
C LEU A 252 14.16 -17.91 -1.49
N ASP A 253 15.09 -18.75 -1.01
CA ASP A 253 16.53 -18.58 -1.20
C ASP A 253 17.04 -19.25 -2.48
N SER A 254 16.22 -20.01 -3.21
CA SER A 254 16.57 -20.52 -4.55
C SER A 254 16.67 -19.37 -5.56
N ALA A 255 17.28 -19.60 -6.71
CA ALA A 255 17.36 -18.58 -7.77
C ALA A 255 15.96 -18.16 -8.24
N GLU A 256 15.05 -19.12 -8.40
CA GLU A 256 13.65 -18.92 -8.79
C GLU A 256 12.87 -18.18 -7.69
N GLY A 257 13.08 -18.58 -6.42
CA GLY A 257 12.45 -17.94 -5.26
C GLY A 257 12.86 -16.47 -5.11
N ARG A 258 14.16 -16.17 -5.27
CA ARG A 258 14.66 -14.78 -5.26
C ARG A 258 14.11 -13.98 -6.43
N ALA A 259 14.07 -14.55 -7.64
CA ALA A 259 13.53 -13.86 -8.81
C ALA A 259 12.04 -13.50 -8.63
N LEU A 260 11.24 -14.43 -8.10
CA LEU A 260 9.83 -14.17 -7.78
C LEU A 260 9.68 -13.10 -6.69
N ARG A 261 10.44 -13.22 -5.60
CA ARG A 261 10.45 -12.25 -4.50
C ARG A 261 10.78 -10.84 -4.99
N ASP A 262 11.87 -10.69 -5.75
CA ASP A 262 12.32 -9.39 -6.24
C ASP A 262 11.31 -8.75 -7.19
N ALA A 263 10.62 -9.55 -8.01
CA ALA A 263 9.55 -9.08 -8.88
C ALA A 263 8.31 -8.63 -8.10
N ILE A 264 7.88 -9.39 -7.09
CA ILE A 264 6.76 -9.05 -6.22
C ILE A 264 7.07 -7.77 -5.42
N VAL A 265 8.28 -7.65 -4.87
CA VAL A 265 8.73 -6.43 -4.17
C VAL A 265 8.71 -5.23 -5.11
N ALA A 266 9.21 -5.36 -6.33
CA ALA A 266 9.23 -4.27 -7.30
C ALA A 266 7.81 -3.76 -7.66
N VAL A 267 6.86 -4.68 -7.91
CA VAL A 267 5.46 -4.31 -8.16
C VAL A 267 4.84 -3.68 -6.91
N SER A 268 5.11 -4.20 -5.72
CA SER A 268 4.63 -3.65 -4.45
C SER A 268 5.17 -2.23 -4.20
N GLN A 269 6.45 -1.97 -4.50
CA GLN A 269 7.06 -0.64 -4.38
C GLN A 269 6.44 0.36 -5.36
N GLN A 270 6.20 -0.05 -6.60
CA GLN A 270 5.53 0.80 -7.58
C GLN A 270 4.12 1.20 -7.11
N LEU A 271 3.35 0.25 -6.58
CA LEU A 271 2.02 0.51 -6.01
C LEU A 271 2.08 1.40 -4.76
N ALA A 272 3.03 1.16 -3.86
CA ALA A 272 3.22 1.95 -2.65
C ALA A 272 3.61 3.42 -2.97
N GLN A 273 4.54 3.62 -3.91
CA GLN A 273 4.92 4.96 -4.36
C GLN A 273 3.77 5.68 -5.08
N ALA A 274 2.94 4.95 -5.84
CA ALA A 274 1.76 5.52 -6.49
C ALA A 274 0.74 6.06 -5.46
N ILE A 275 0.61 5.43 -4.28
CA ILE A 275 -0.20 5.93 -3.17
C ILE A 275 0.31 7.29 -2.68
N VAL A 276 1.62 7.41 -2.46
CA VAL A 276 2.24 8.67 -1.98
C VAL A 276 2.14 9.78 -3.02
N ARG A 277 2.36 9.44 -4.29
CA ARG A 277 2.25 10.39 -5.42
C ARG A 277 0.85 10.96 -5.59
N ASP A 278 -0.16 10.18 -5.24
CA ASP A 278 -1.59 10.56 -5.25
C ASP A 278 -2.10 10.95 -3.85
N GLY A 279 -1.20 11.28 -2.92
CA GLY A 279 -1.56 11.72 -1.58
C GLY A 279 -2.47 12.95 -1.61
N GLU A 280 -3.44 13.01 -0.68
CA GLU A 280 -4.38 14.12 -0.55
C GLU A 280 -3.66 15.47 -0.49
N GLY A 281 -3.85 16.30 -1.52
CA GLY A 281 -3.20 17.60 -1.62
C GLY A 281 -1.70 17.58 -1.90
N ALA A 282 -1.08 16.43 -2.20
CA ALA A 282 0.34 16.33 -2.47
C ALA A 282 0.77 17.14 -3.70
N THR A 283 1.85 17.90 -3.55
CA THR A 283 2.50 18.64 -4.65
C THR A 283 3.93 18.17 -4.90
N LYS A 284 4.49 17.40 -3.95
CA LYS A 284 5.84 16.86 -4.03
C LYS A 284 5.88 15.41 -3.56
N PHE A 285 6.69 14.60 -4.24
CA PHE A 285 7.08 13.26 -3.83
C PHE A 285 8.47 13.31 -3.19
N ILE A 286 8.59 12.85 -1.96
CA ILE A 286 9.80 12.98 -1.16
C ILE A 286 10.34 11.60 -0.83
N THR A 287 11.55 11.31 -1.25
CA THR A 287 12.31 10.13 -0.84
C THR A 287 13.23 10.49 0.32
N ILE A 288 13.14 9.78 1.43
CA ILE A 288 14.00 9.96 2.59
C ILE A 288 14.84 8.71 2.77
N THR A 289 16.15 8.82 2.55
CA THR A 289 17.11 7.73 2.74
C THR A 289 18.00 8.06 3.94
N ILE A 290 18.02 7.17 4.90
CA ILE A 290 18.92 7.23 6.05
C ILE A 290 19.95 6.13 5.90
N ASP A 291 21.21 6.51 5.85
CA ASP A 291 22.37 5.61 5.76
C ASP A 291 23.18 5.63 7.06
N GLY A 292 24.02 4.63 7.24
CA GLY A 292 24.98 4.58 8.33
C GLY A 292 24.37 4.38 9.71
N GLY A 293 23.18 3.80 9.82
CA GLY A 293 22.61 3.38 11.10
C GLY A 293 23.21 2.08 11.62
N ARG A 294 23.04 1.78 12.91
CA ARG A 294 23.44 0.50 13.52
C ARG A 294 22.66 -0.68 12.96
N ASP A 295 21.39 -0.44 12.75
CA ASP A 295 20.46 -1.39 12.14
C ASP A 295 19.40 -0.66 11.32
N GLU A 296 18.61 -1.40 10.58
CA GLU A 296 17.55 -0.88 9.73
C GLU A 296 16.43 -0.18 10.53
N ALA A 297 16.14 -0.66 11.74
CA ALA A 297 15.11 -0.08 12.61
C ALA A 297 15.51 1.33 13.09
N GLU A 298 16.79 1.55 13.40
CA GLU A 298 17.34 2.87 13.72
C GLU A 298 17.19 3.83 12.53
N CYS A 299 17.55 3.38 11.33
CA CYS A 299 17.38 4.16 10.10
C CYS A 299 15.91 4.51 9.85
N GLN A 300 14.98 3.56 10.06
CA GLN A 300 13.55 3.80 9.92
C GLN A 300 13.05 4.85 10.93
N LYS A 301 13.49 4.82 12.20
CA LYS A 301 13.10 5.83 13.19
C LYS A 301 13.43 7.24 12.70
N ALA A 302 14.67 7.46 12.23
CA ALA A 302 15.09 8.76 11.72
C ALA A 302 14.30 9.16 10.46
N ALA A 303 14.10 8.22 9.51
CA ALA A 303 13.35 8.48 8.30
C ALA A 303 11.88 8.87 8.59
N TYR A 304 11.22 8.14 9.49
CA TYR A 304 9.83 8.44 9.88
C TYR A 304 9.71 9.71 10.72
N ALA A 305 10.69 10.05 11.55
CA ALA A 305 10.71 11.33 12.26
C ALA A 305 10.70 12.52 11.28
N ILE A 306 11.48 12.44 10.20
CA ILE A 306 11.45 13.44 9.13
C ILE A 306 10.12 13.41 8.38
N ALA A 307 9.67 12.22 7.95
CA ALA A 307 8.48 12.04 7.12
C ALA A 307 7.17 12.49 7.80
N HIS A 308 7.10 12.36 9.14
CA HIS A 308 5.92 12.75 9.93
C HIS A 308 5.98 14.19 10.44
N SER A 309 7.09 14.91 10.29
CA SER A 309 7.22 16.28 10.80
C SER A 309 6.35 17.27 9.99
N PRO A 310 5.30 17.85 10.56
CA PRO A 310 4.51 18.88 9.86
C PRO A 310 5.37 20.07 9.43
N LEU A 311 6.38 20.42 10.22
CA LEU A 311 7.30 21.52 9.90
C LEU A 311 8.16 21.21 8.68
N VAL A 312 8.63 19.98 8.54
CA VAL A 312 9.36 19.54 7.35
C VAL A 312 8.41 19.52 6.13
N LYS A 313 7.25 18.89 6.25
CA LYS A 313 6.29 18.75 5.15
C LYS A 313 5.78 20.10 4.64
N THR A 314 5.52 21.06 5.51
CA THR A 314 5.10 22.43 5.13
C THR A 314 6.24 23.22 4.49
N ALA A 315 7.50 23.01 4.91
CA ALA A 315 8.65 23.63 4.25
C ALA A 315 8.80 23.12 2.81
N PHE A 316 8.61 21.81 2.58
CA PHE A 316 8.60 21.22 1.23
C PHE A 316 7.48 21.80 0.36
N PHE A 317 6.27 21.95 0.89
CA PHE A 317 5.17 22.62 0.21
C PHE A 317 5.54 24.06 -0.20
N ALA A 318 6.15 24.81 0.70
CA ALA A 318 6.60 26.18 0.45
C ALA A 318 7.84 26.27 -0.45
N SER A 319 8.44 25.13 -0.84
CA SER A 319 9.74 25.06 -1.53
C SER A 319 10.86 25.78 -0.76
N ASP A 320 10.83 25.72 0.59
CA ASP A 320 11.80 26.27 1.52
C ASP A 320 12.85 25.20 1.89
N PRO A 321 14.14 25.38 1.56
CA PRO A 321 15.21 24.43 1.92
C PRO A 321 15.56 24.54 3.42
N ASN A 322 14.61 24.24 4.29
CA ASN A 322 14.75 24.37 5.73
C ASN A 322 15.52 23.21 6.37
N LEU A 323 16.84 23.28 6.28
CA LEU A 323 17.75 22.26 6.80
C LEU A 323 17.58 22.04 8.31
N GLY A 324 17.31 23.12 9.04
CA GLY A 324 17.14 23.08 10.50
C GLY A 324 15.96 22.22 10.92
N ARG A 325 14.83 22.26 10.20
CA ARG A 325 13.65 21.41 10.49
C ARG A 325 13.95 19.94 10.26
N ILE A 326 14.71 19.59 9.22
CA ILE A 326 15.12 18.22 8.94
C ILE A 326 16.04 17.70 10.04
N LEU A 327 17.08 18.45 10.39
CA LEU A 327 18.01 18.06 11.46
C LEU A 327 17.32 17.97 12.84
N ALA A 328 16.40 18.87 13.15
CA ALA A 328 15.60 18.79 14.37
C ALA A 328 14.80 17.46 14.41
N ALA A 329 14.21 17.05 13.28
CA ALA A 329 13.48 15.79 13.17
C ALA A 329 14.41 14.58 13.40
N VAL A 330 15.60 14.58 12.84
CA VAL A 330 16.61 13.56 13.12
C VAL A 330 16.97 13.53 14.60
N GLY A 331 17.11 14.70 15.24
CA GLY A 331 17.50 14.83 16.66
C GLY A 331 16.50 14.26 17.65
N TYR A 332 15.19 14.31 17.35
CA TYR A 332 14.15 13.72 18.21
C TYR A 332 13.67 12.34 17.78
N ALA A 333 14.38 11.66 16.88
CA ALA A 333 13.97 10.38 16.34
C ALA A 333 14.01 9.21 17.35
N GLY A 334 14.40 9.44 18.60
CA GLY A 334 14.50 8.40 19.62
C GLY A 334 15.76 7.54 19.46
N ILE A 335 16.88 8.18 19.13
CA ILE A 335 18.23 7.60 19.07
C ILE A 335 19.05 8.28 20.15
N ASP A 336 19.07 7.71 21.37
CA ASP A 336 19.56 8.38 22.60
C ASP A 336 21.03 8.77 22.55
N ASP A 337 21.88 8.03 21.83
CA ASP A 337 23.31 8.23 21.72
C ASP A 337 23.72 8.73 20.32
N LEU A 338 22.84 9.46 19.63
CA LEU A 338 23.15 10.10 18.36
C LEU A 338 24.17 11.22 18.54
N ASP A 339 25.32 11.12 17.88
CA ASP A 339 26.30 12.22 17.83
C ASP A 339 25.97 13.13 16.63
N GLN A 340 25.41 14.30 16.93
CA GLN A 340 25.06 15.28 15.91
C GLN A 340 26.27 15.73 15.05
N ASN A 341 27.50 15.69 15.60
CA ASN A 341 28.72 16.13 14.89
C ASN A 341 29.18 15.18 13.80
N LEU A 342 28.54 14.00 13.67
CA LEU A 342 28.85 13.01 12.65
C LEU A 342 27.83 13.01 11.50
N ILE A 343 26.78 13.82 11.58
CA ILE A 343 25.70 13.84 10.60
C ILE A 343 26.15 14.51 9.31
N GLU A 344 25.93 13.82 8.19
CA GLU A 344 26.05 14.36 6.83
C GLU A 344 24.66 14.37 6.19
N MET A 345 24.34 15.40 5.39
CA MET A 345 23.04 15.48 4.72
C MET A 345 23.16 16.05 3.32
N HIS A 346 22.39 15.46 2.40
CA HIS A 346 22.24 15.93 1.03
C HIS A 346 20.75 16.17 0.71
N LEU A 347 20.49 17.15 -0.13
CA LEU A 347 19.23 17.34 -0.86
C LEU A 347 19.53 17.10 -2.34
N ASP A 348 19.06 16.00 -2.89
CA ASP A 348 19.46 15.48 -4.21
C ASP A 348 20.98 15.47 -4.36
N ASP A 349 21.52 16.25 -5.30
CA ASP A 349 22.95 16.41 -5.60
C ASP A 349 23.66 17.42 -4.67
N VAL A 350 22.94 18.16 -3.83
CA VAL A 350 23.51 19.24 -3.01
C VAL A 350 23.91 18.75 -1.63
N HIS A 351 25.19 18.83 -1.28
CA HIS A 351 25.68 18.52 0.05
C HIS A 351 25.42 19.70 0.99
N VAL A 352 24.40 19.63 1.82
CA VAL A 352 23.88 20.75 2.62
C VAL A 352 24.37 20.78 4.06
N VAL A 353 24.72 19.60 4.64
CA VAL A 353 25.22 19.49 6.03
C VAL A 353 26.46 18.62 6.05
N THR A 354 27.51 19.06 6.73
CA THR A 354 28.71 18.28 7.03
C THR A 354 29.06 18.42 8.51
N LYS A 355 29.44 17.32 9.14
CA LYS A 355 29.79 17.28 10.57
C LYS A 355 28.73 17.95 11.45
N GLY A 356 27.46 17.70 11.15
CA GLY A 356 26.32 18.25 11.90
C GLY A 356 26.04 19.73 11.71
N GLY A 357 26.90 20.46 10.97
CA GLY A 357 26.74 21.88 10.69
C GLY A 357 26.44 22.16 9.21
N ARG A 358 26.03 23.40 8.92
CA ARG A 358 25.83 23.83 7.53
C ARG A 358 27.15 23.67 6.76
N ASN A 359 27.09 23.01 5.61
CA ASN A 359 28.28 22.84 4.75
C ASN A 359 28.76 24.23 4.29
N PRO A 360 30.06 24.57 4.50
CA PRO A 360 30.60 25.88 4.10
C PRO A 360 30.47 26.21 2.61
N SER A 361 30.42 25.19 1.75
CA SER A 361 30.22 25.37 0.30
C SER A 361 28.75 25.46 -0.12
N TYR A 362 27.78 25.23 0.79
CA TYR A 362 26.36 25.32 0.49
C TYR A 362 25.90 26.75 0.22
N ARG A 363 25.24 26.93 -0.90
CA ARG A 363 24.58 28.17 -1.28
C ARG A 363 23.07 27.99 -1.26
N GLU A 364 22.37 28.98 -0.80
CA GLU A 364 20.89 28.96 -0.67
C GLU A 364 20.20 28.73 -2.03
N GLU A 365 20.78 29.28 -3.10
CA GLU A 365 20.24 29.14 -4.45
C GLU A 365 20.24 27.66 -4.92
N ASP A 366 21.23 26.88 -4.50
CA ASP A 366 21.32 25.46 -4.83
C ASP A 366 20.22 24.65 -4.10
N GLY A 367 19.96 24.98 -2.82
CA GLY A 367 18.85 24.41 -2.07
C GLY A 367 17.48 24.75 -2.68
N GLN A 368 17.28 26.03 -3.01
CA GLN A 368 16.05 26.51 -3.68
C GLN A 368 15.83 25.84 -5.04
N ARG A 369 16.90 25.59 -5.81
CA ARG A 369 16.82 24.83 -7.07
C ARG A 369 16.24 23.43 -6.85
N VAL A 370 16.73 22.73 -5.85
CA VAL A 370 16.23 21.38 -5.51
C VAL A 370 14.78 21.46 -5.03
N MET A 371 14.48 22.36 -4.10
CA MET A 371 13.14 22.45 -3.49
C MET A 371 12.03 22.85 -4.48
N LYS A 372 12.36 23.39 -5.63
CA LYS A 372 11.39 23.67 -6.72
C LYS A 372 10.99 22.42 -7.51
N GLN A 373 11.74 21.31 -7.39
CA GLN A 373 11.40 20.08 -8.08
C GLN A 373 10.14 19.43 -7.49
N SER A 374 9.43 18.65 -8.27
CA SER A 374 8.28 17.86 -7.82
C SER A 374 8.71 16.56 -7.12
N GLU A 375 9.92 16.08 -7.38
CA GLU A 375 10.53 14.90 -6.71
C GLU A 375 11.83 15.32 -6.07
N ILE A 376 12.02 14.99 -4.81
CA ILE A 376 13.17 15.43 -4.01
C ILE A 376 13.63 14.28 -3.12
N THR A 377 14.95 14.10 -3.03
CA THR A 377 15.56 13.12 -2.14
C THR A 377 16.26 13.82 -0.97
N ILE A 378 15.92 13.46 0.25
CA ILE A 378 16.67 13.76 1.46
C ILE A 378 17.54 12.54 1.77
N ARG A 379 18.86 12.71 1.82
CA ARG A 379 19.76 11.66 2.24
C ARG A 379 20.53 12.10 3.48
N VAL A 380 20.40 11.34 4.57
CA VAL A 380 21.10 11.60 5.83
C VAL A 380 21.96 10.41 6.18
N ASN A 381 23.23 10.66 6.47
CA ASN A 381 24.14 9.64 7.00
C ASN A 381 24.33 9.88 8.51
N LEU A 382 24.03 8.86 9.32
CA LEU A 382 24.18 8.92 10.78
C LEU A 382 25.59 8.56 11.25
N SER A 383 26.41 7.98 10.38
CA SER A 383 27.80 7.57 10.65
C SER A 383 27.98 6.63 11.88
N ARG A 384 27.01 5.72 12.10
CA ARG A 384 26.95 4.82 13.27
C ARG A 384 27.11 3.35 12.92
N GLY A 385 26.98 2.99 11.64
CA GLY A 385 27.02 1.62 11.15
C GLY A 385 26.94 1.55 9.62
N GLN A 386 26.41 0.44 9.11
CA GLN A 386 26.31 0.17 7.67
C GLN A 386 24.85 -0.02 7.20
N ALA A 387 23.89 0.03 8.11
CA ALA A 387 22.49 -0.16 7.76
C ALA A 387 21.93 1.06 7.01
N SER A 388 20.91 0.82 6.21
CA SER A 388 20.20 1.85 5.47
C SER A 388 18.70 1.56 5.44
N ALA A 389 17.89 2.61 5.37
CA ALA A 389 16.46 2.50 5.13
C ALA A 389 15.96 3.67 4.29
N THR A 390 14.97 3.40 3.44
CA THR A 390 14.29 4.42 2.64
C THR A 390 12.82 4.45 2.99
N VAL A 391 12.25 5.66 3.13
CA VAL A 391 10.83 5.94 3.33
C VAL A 391 10.38 6.95 2.29
N TRP A 392 9.18 6.78 1.74
CA TRP A 392 8.57 7.71 0.80
C TRP A 392 7.42 8.47 1.46
N THR A 393 7.36 9.77 1.23
CA THR A 393 6.31 10.64 1.75
C THR A 393 6.00 11.76 0.74
N CYS A 394 5.04 12.61 1.08
CA CYS A 394 4.71 13.82 0.34
C CYS A 394 4.77 15.05 1.24
N ASP A 395 4.66 16.22 0.66
CA ASP A 395 4.49 17.49 1.39
C ASP A 395 3.11 17.59 2.06
N LEU A 396 2.87 18.67 2.79
CA LEU A 396 1.59 18.99 3.42
C LEU A 396 1.11 20.36 2.94
N SER A 397 0.08 20.35 2.10
CA SER A 397 -0.51 21.54 1.49
C SER A 397 -1.78 22.00 2.20
N HIS A 398 -2.32 23.15 1.80
CA HIS A 398 -3.63 23.64 2.24
C HIS A 398 -4.77 22.72 1.75
N ASP A 399 -4.61 22.10 0.59
CA ASP A 399 -5.62 21.20 0.01
C ASP A 399 -5.85 19.95 0.87
N TYR A 400 -4.82 19.47 1.60
CA TYR A 400 -5.00 18.39 2.58
C TYR A 400 -6.05 18.72 3.62
N VAL A 401 -5.99 19.95 4.17
CA VAL A 401 -6.97 20.42 5.18
C VAL A 401 -8.36 20.54 4.55
N THR A 402 -8.45 21.12 3.36
CA THR A 402 -9.72 21.29 2.65
C THR A 402 -10.41 19.94 2.38
N ILE A 403 -9.66 18.95 1.83
CA ILE A 403 -10.18 17.62 1.53
C ILE A 403 -10.70 16.92 2.79
N ASN A 404 -9.94 17.01 3.89
CA ASN A 404 -10.31 16.32 5.13
C ASN A 404 -11.40 17.03 5.94
N ALA A 405 -11.58 18.34 5.77
CA ALA A 405 -12.70 19.08 6.38
C ALA A 405 -14.06 18.62 5.82
N ASP A 406 -14.12 18.20 4.54
CA ASP A 406 -15.37 17.83 3.84
C ASP A 406 -15.51 16.30 3.61
N TYR A 407 -14.69 15.47 4.26
CA TYR A 407 -14.60 14.02 3.98
C TYR A 407 -15.93 13.26 4.10
N ARG A 408 -16.85 13.72 4.96
CA ARG A 408 -18.15 13.07 5.18
C ARG A 408 -19.28 13.54 4.24
N SER A 409 -19.04 14.57 3.45
CA SER A 409 -20.06 15.17 2.57
C SER A 409 -20.24 14.47 1.21
#